data_f6a05fc428a6c7215f0e33818b8a095c
#
_entry.id   f6a05fc428a6c7215f0e33818b8a095c
#
_cell.length_a   1.000
_cell.length_b   1.000
_cell.length_c   1.000
_cell.angle_alpha   90.00
_cell.angle_beta   90.00
_cell.angle_gamma   90.00
#
_symmetry.space_group_name_H-M   'P 1'
#
loop_
_entity.id
_entity.type
_entity.pdbx_description
1 polymer ?
#
loop_
_entity_poly.entity_id
_entity_poly.type
_entity_poly.pdbx_seq_one_letter_code
_entity_poly.pdbx_strand_id
1 'polypeptide(L)'
;MSSLFGASVQRVEDDRLVRGRGAYLDDLGHDALAAAFVRSPHAHARILDIDVSGALEVDGLVAIYTYEDLPGRLADPLPLLIPHPSLTHGRTPYPLAKDEVNHVGEAVAMVIARDRYLAEDAADRIDVSYEPLPPVVGLDAARAAEHLVHADVPGNRAGSDVQEHGDTADRKSTRLNSSHYTLSRMPSSA
;
A
#
# COMPACT_ATOMS: atom_id res chain seq x y z
N MET A 1 24.58 38.86 -12.11
CA MET A 1 23.83 37.65 -11.69
C MET A 1 24.31 36.51 -12.56
N SER A 2 25.00 35.53 -11.98
CA SER A 2 25.44 34.36 -12.72
C SER A 2 24.21 33.52 -13.07
N SER A 3 24.02 33.24 -14.36
CA SER A 3 22.94 32.34 -14.82
C SER A 3 23.19 30.92 -14.27
N LEU A 4 22.22 30.34 -13.59
CA LEU A 4 22.24 28.93 -13.19
C LEU A 4 21.98 28.00 -14.38
N PHE A 5 21.49 28.53 -15.50
CA PHE A 5 21.25 27.75 -16.72
C PHE A 5 22.60 27.35 -17.36
N GLY A 6 22.80 26.01 -17.45
CA GLY A 6 24.04 25.45 -18.03
C GLY A 6 25.24 25.44 -17.08
N ALA A 7 25.09 25.89 -15.83
CA ALA A 7 26.14 25.78 -14.84
C ALA A 7 26.18 24.38 -14.20
N SER A 8 27.38 23.82 -14.08
CA SER A 8 27.59 22.57 -13.32
C SER A 8 27.51 22.91 -11.83
N VAL A 9 26.31 22.77 -11.24
CA VAL A 9 26.11 22.99 -9.81
C VAL A 9 26.37 21.67 -9.09
N GLN A 10 27.34 21.69 -8.16
CA GLN A 10 27.62 20.52 -7.32
C GLN A 10 26.47 20.29 -6.34
N ARG A 11 26.10 19.04 -6.12
CA ARG A 11 25.13 18.66 -5.08
C ARG A 11 25.70 18.97 -3.71
N VAL A 12 24.94 19.66 -2.89
CA VAL A 12 25.33 20.02 -1.52
C VAL A 12 25.67 18.80 -0.66
N GLU A 13 25.06 17.66 -0.98
CA GLU A 13 25.21 16.43 -0.21
C GLU A 13 26.42 15.59 -0.60
N ASP A 14 27.02 15.82 -1.78
CA ASP A 14 28.09 14.95 -2.29
C ASP A 14 29.30 14.91 -1.35
N ASP A 15 29.67 16.02 -0.74
CA ASP A 15 30.81 16.08 0.19
C ASP A 15 30.65 15.12 1.40
N ARG A 16 29.46 15.09 1.98
CA ARG A 16 29.20 14.16 3.11
C ARG A 16 29.11 12.69 2.67
N LEU A 17 28.50 12.44 1.47
CA LEU A 17 28.31 11.09 0.96
C LEU A 17 29.63 10.42 0.56
N VAL A 18 30.50 11.15 -0.19
CA VAL A 18 31.81 10.60 -0.60
C VAL A 18 32.78 10.40 0.58
N ARG A 19 32.54 11.06 1.70
CA ARG A 19 33.31 10.88 2.95
C ARG A 19 32.74 9.84 3.89
N GLY A 20 31.70 9.08 3.48
CA GLY A 20 31.03 8.09 4.33
C GLY A 20 30.28 8.68 5.51
N ARG A 21 29.89 9.98 5.40
CA ARG A 21 29.09 10.69 6.42
C ARG A 21 27.63 10.83 6.03
N GLY A 22 27.15 9.99 5.09
CA GLY A 22 25.74 9.85 4.83
C GLY A 22 25.02 9.44 6.11
N ALA A 23 23.81 9.95 6.33
CA ALA A 23 22.95 9.51 7.41
C ALA A 23 21.56 9.24 6.80
N TYR A 24 21.17 7.97 6.83
CA TYR A 24 19.86 7.48 6.43
C TYR A 24 19.08 7.07 7.68
N LEU A 25 17.82 6.74 7.55
CA LEU A 25 16.98 6.33 8.69
C LEU A 25 17.54 5.13 9.43
N ASP A 26 18.12 4.16 8.72
CA ASP A 26 18.73 2.98 9.32
C ASP A 26 20.04 3.28 10.09
N ASP A 27 20.71 4.40 9.76
CA ASP A 27 21.92 4.85 10.46
C ASP A 27 21.62 5.64 11.75
N LEU A 28 20.35 6.04 11.90
CA LEU A 28 19.90 6.69 13.13
C LEU A 28 19.74 5.60 14.19
N GLY A 29 20.76 5.42 15.03
CA GLY A 29 20.68 4.46 16.14
C GLY A 29 19.50 4.79 17.05
N HIS A 30 18.54 3.88 17.11
CA HIS A 30 17.38 3.98 17.98
C HIS A 30 17.38 2.80 18.95
N ASP A 31 17.16 3.06 20.23
CA ASP A 31 16.82 2.03 21.22
C ASP A 31 15.36 1.55 21.04
N ALA A 32 14.89 1.53 19.81
CA ALA A 32 13.55 1.11 19.47
C ALA A 32 13.53 -0.38 19.15
N LEU A 33 12.42 -1.02 19.47
CA LEU A 33 12.12 -2.36 18.99
C LEU A 33 11.92 -2.36 17.48
N ALA A 34 12.22 -3.49 16.84
CA ALA A 34 11.99 -3.69 15.41
C ALA A 34 10.69 -4.43 15.15
N ALA A 35 10.03 -4.10 14.07
CA ALA A 35 8.82 -4.78 13.62
C ALA A 35 9.02 -5.40 12.23
N ALA A 36 8.58 -6.64 12.05
CA ALA A 36 8.46 -7.34 10.79
C ALA A 36 7.01 -7.76 10.55
N PHE A 37 6.63 -7.92 9.27
CA PHE A 37 5.28 -8.32 8.91
C PHE A 37 5.30 -9.62 8.12
N VAL A 38 4.48 -10.58 8.54
CA VAL A 38 4.11 -11.73 7.74
C VAL A 38 3.12 -11.28 6.68
N ARG A 39 3.46 -11.53 5.41
CA ARG A 39 2.67 -11.06 4.27
C ARG A 39 2.17 -12.21 3.44
N SER A 40 0.93 -12.08 2.94
CA SER A 40 0.32 -13.09 2.10
C SER A 40 1.06 -13.26 0.76
N PRO A 41 1.36 -14.49 0.34
CA PRO A 41 1.82 -14.79 -1.01
C PRO A 41 0.66 -14.90 -2.01
N HIS A 42 -0.60 -14.95 -1.54
CA HIS A 42 -1.79 -15.13 -2.36
C HIS A 42 -2.42 -13.80 -2.75
N ALA A 43 -2.93 -13.75 -3.98
CA ALA A 43 -3.67 -12.60 -4.49
C ALA A 43 -5.11 -12.55 -3.96
N HIS A 44 -5.70 -13.70 -3.63
CA HIS A 44 -6.98 -13.82 -2.96
C HIS A 44 -7.03 -15.19 -2.27
N ALA A 45 -7.23 -15.21 -0.98
CA ALA A 45 -7.34 -16.44 -0.21
C ALA A 45 -8.04 -16.18 1.12
N ARG A 46 -8.72 -17.21 1.64
CA ARG A 46 -9.20 -17.24 3.01
C ARG A 46 -8.08 -17.67 3.95
N ILE A 47 -7.94 -17.01 5.08
CA ILE A 47 -7.05 -17.41 6.15
C ILE A 47 -7.78 -18.50 6.96
N LEU A 48 -7.18 -19.70 7.05
CA LEU A 48 -7.75 -20.83 7.80
C LEU A 48 -7.16 -20.89 9.21
N ASP A 49 -5.86 -20.65 9.33
CA ASP A 49 -5.13 -20.73 10.59
C ASP A 49 -3.83 -19.92 10.51
N ILE A 50 -3.36 -19.44 11.66
CA ILE A 50 -2.09 -18.74 11.83
C ILE A 50 -1.35 -19.38 13.00
N ASP A 51 -0.41 -20.27 12.72
CA ASP A 51 0.41 -20.93 13.74
C ASP A 51 1.65 -20.07 14.06
N VAL A 52 1.66 -19.49 15.23
CA VAL A 52 2.76 -18.65 15.74
C VAL A 52 3.73 -19.42 16.63
N SER A 53 3.50 -20.71 16.88
CA SER A 53 4.25 -21.51 17.86
C SER A 53 5.76 -21.53 17.61
N GLY A 54 6.17 -21.66 16.35
CA GLY A 54 7.58 -21.63 15.96
C GLY A 54 8.27 -20.29 16.20
N ALA A 55 7.54 -19.19 16.10
CA ALA A 55 8.08 -17.85 16.36
C ALA A 55 8.29 -17.58 17.84
N LEU A 56 7.50 -18.20 18.72
CA LEU A 56 7.65 -18.05 20.18
C LEU A 56 8.98 -18.60 20.72
N GLU A 57 9.67 -19.43 19.95
CA GLU A 57 10.97 -19.99 20.31
C GLU A 57 12.15 -19.04 20.02
N VAL A 58 11.89 -17.89 19.37
CA VAL A 58 12.95 -16.94 18.99
C VAL A 58 13.35 -16.08 20.19
N ASP A 59 14.61 -16.20 20.59
CA ASP A 59 15.18 -15.36 21.66
C ASP A 59 15.15 -13.88 21.25
N GLY A 60 14.59 -13.02 22.11
CA GLY A 60 14.47 -11.59 21.81
C GLY A 60 13.16 -11.18 21.15
N LEU A 61 12.27 -12.14 20.89
CA LEU A 61 10.88 -11.85 20.57
C LEU A 61 10.21 -11.07 21.71
N VAL A 62 9.44 -10.05 21.39
CA VAL A 62 8.71 -9.22 22.36
C VAL A 62 7.22 -9.46 22.26
N ALA A 63 6.66 -9.46 21.04
CA ALA A 63 5.24 -9.67 20.82
C ALA A 63 4.95 -10.14 19.38
N ILE A 64 3.84 -10.84 19.22
CA ILE A 64 3.24 -11.15 17.92
C ILE A 64 1.79 -10.67 17.99
N TYR A 65 1.31 -10.05 16.90
CA TYR A 65 -0.05 -9.59 16.75
C TYR A 65 -0.64 -10.15 15.46
N THR A 66 -1.77 -10.79 15.58
CA THR A 66 -2.71 -11.10 14.48
C THR A 66 -3.88 -10.12 14.53
N TYR A 67 -4.83 -10.22 13.61
CA TYR A 67 -6.03 -9.39 13.68
C TYR A 67 -6.79 -9.57 15.02
N GLU A 68 -6.85 -10.79 15.55
CA GLU A 68 -7.58 -11.08 16.78
C GLU A 68 -6.97 -10.44 18.03
N ASP A 69 -5.69 -10.12 17.99
CA ASP A 69 -4.97 -9.47 19.10
C ASP A 69 -5.12 -7.95 19.10
N LEU A 70 -5.72 -7.36 18.05
CA LEU A 70 -5.82 -5.91 17.91
C LEU A 70 -6.89 -5.32 18.85
N PRO A 71 -6.50 -4.42 19.77
CA PRO A 71 -7.45 -3.85 20.72
C PRO A 71 -8.25 -2.68 20.14
N GLY A 72 -9.55 -2.62 20.46
CA GLY A 72 -10.39 -1.46 20.24
C GLY A 72 -10.39 -0.96 18.79
N ARG A 73 -10.03 0.29 18.57
CA ARG A 73 -10.04 0.91 17.24
C ARG A 73 -9.02 0.34 16.25
N LEU A 74 -8.02 -0.39 16.69
CA LEU A 74 -7.08 -1.05 15.80
C LEU A 74 -7.70 -2.25 15.09
N ALA A 75 -8.80 -2.78 15.59
CA ALA A 75 -9.59 -3.82 14.95
C ALA A 75 -10.59 -3.26 13.91
N ASP A 76 -10.73 -1.92 13.80
CA ASP A 76 -11.57 -1.30 12.79
C ASP A 76 -10.81 -1.20 11.45
N PRO A 77 -11.54 -1.13 10.31
CA PRO A 77 -10.92 -0.83 9.02
C PRO A 77 -10.18 0.52 9.07
N LEU A 78 -9.09 0.64 8.33
CA LEU A 78 -8.33 1.89 8.23
C LEU A 78 -9.24 3.04 7.76
N PRO A 79 -9.07 4.26 8.29
CA PRO A 79 -9.90 5.39 7.90
C PRO A 79 -9.70 5.73 6.42
N LEU A 80 -10.81 6.03 5.74
CA LEU A 80 -10.75 6.54 4.37
C LEU A 80 -10.13 7.95 4.40
N LEU A 81 -8.96 8.12 3.80
CA LEU A 81 -8.20 9.38 3.84
C LEU A 81 -8.91 10.50 3.08
N ILE A 82 -9.56 10.17 1.97
CA ILE A 82 -10.26 11.15 1.13
C ILE A 82 -11.66 10.61 0.85
N PRO A 83 -12.64 10.90 1.72
CA PRO A 83 -14.02 10.56 1.44
C PRO A 83 -14.50 11.36 0.22
N HIS A 84 -15.14 10.68 -0.74
CA HIS A 84 -15.68 11.31 -1.94
C HIS A 84 -17.15 10.91 -2.15
N PRO A 85 -18.04 11.83 -2.55
CA PRO A 85 -19.47 11.55 -2.72
C PRO A 85 -19.78 10.47 -3.76
N SER A 86 -18.87 10.26 -4.72
CA SER A 86 -19.02 9.23 -5.75
C SER A 86 -18.75 7.81 -5.25
N LEU A 87 -18.17 7.66 -4.05
CA LEU A 87 -17.93 6.35 -3.45
C LEU A 87 -19.22 5.82 -2.82
N THR A 88 -19.68 4.69 -3.34
CA THR A 88 -20.84 3.95 -2.79
C THR A 88 -20.39 2.88 -1.80
N HIS A 89 -19.18 2.38 -1.96
CA HIS A 89 -18.56 1.36 -1.10
C HIS A 89 -17.16 1.84 -0.72
N GLY A 90 -17.09 2.63 0.35
CA GLY A 90 -15.82 3.15 0.91
C GLY A 90 -15.07 2.11 1.73
N ARG A 91 -14.81 0.93 1.14
CA ARG A 91 -14.11 -0.14 1.83
C ARG A 91 -12.61 0.13 1.90
N THR A 92 -12.04 -0.03 3.08
CA THR A 92 -10.62 0.09 3.36
C THR A 92 -10.10 -1.21 3.98
N PRO A 93 -8.81 -1.54 3.82
CA PRO A 93 -8.24 -2.73 4.46
C PRO A 93 -8.21 -2.58 5.98
N TYR A 94 -8.13 -3.70 6.66
CA TYR A 94 -7.76 -3.74 8.07
C TYR A 94 -6.25 -3.54 8.25
N PRO A 95 -5.78 -3.13 9.43
CA PRO A 95 -4.34 -3.04 9.72
C PRO A 95 -3.60 -4.36 9.53
N LEU A 96 -4.24 -5.47 9.92
CA LEU A 96 -3.86 -6.85 9.62
C LEU A 96 -5.06 -7.57 9.01
N ALA A 97 -4.83 -8.46 8.07
CA ALA A 97 -5.89 -9.20 7.39
C ALA A 97 -6.73 -9.99 8.39
N LYS A 98 -8.06 -9.87 8.27
CA LYS A 98 -9.00 -10.48 9.21
C LYS A 98 -9.31 -11.94 8.86
N ASP A 99 -10.10 -12.13 7.81
CA ASP A 99 -10.62 -13.46 7.42
C ASP A 99 -10.06 -13.88 6.06
N GLU A 100 -9.77 -12.88 5.22
CA GLU A 100 -9.34 -13.07 3.84
C GLU A 100 -8.22 -12.09 3.50
N VAL A 101 -7.33 -12.50 2.61
CA VAL A 101 -6.36 -11.64 1.96
C VAL A 101 -6.83 -11.34 0.54
N ASN A 102 -6.73 -10.09 0.11
CA ASN A 102 -7.29 -9.60 -1.14
C ASN A 102 -6.22 -9.13 -2.14
N HIS A 103 -4.96 -9.17 -1.75
CA HIS A 103 -3.82 -8.88 -2.64
C HIS A 103 -2.53 -9.52 -2.12
N VAL A 104 -1.59 -9.77 -3.04
CA VAL A 104 -0.24 -10.22 -2.67
C VAL A 104 0.45 -9.16 -1.81
N GLY A 105 1.04 -9.58 -0.70
CA GLY A 105 1.74 -8.69 0.21
C GLY A 105 0.85 -8.07 1.31
N GLU A 106 -0.44 -8.41 1.38
CA GLU A 106 -1.30 -7.99 2.48
C GLU A 106 -0.75 -8.51 3.82
N ALA A 107 -0.68 -7.63 4.82
CA ALA A 107 -0.13 -7.99 6.12
C ALA A 107 -1.11 -8.87 6.91
N VAL A 108 -0.65 -10.02 7.38
CA VAL A 108 -1.45 -11.00 8.13
C VAL A 108 -1.09 -11.01 9.61
N ALA A 109 0.19 -10.89 9.92
CA ALA A 109 0.67 -10.79 11.29
C ALA A 109 1.80 -9.76 11.39
N MET A 110 1.99 -9.20 12.58
CA MET A 110 3.09 -8.30 12.93
C MET A 110 3.89 -8.91 14.08
N VAL A 111 5.20 -8.98 13.89
CA VAL A 111 6.15 -9.47 14.88
C VAL A 111 6.97 -8.31 15.40
N ILE A 112 7.16 -8.23 16.70
CA ILE A 112 8.00 -7.23 17.37
C ILE A 112 9.13 -7.96 18.11
N ALA A 113 10.38 -7.56 17.84
CA ALA A 113 11.56 -8.12 18.49
C ALA A 113 12.56 -7.03 18.84
N ARG A 114 13.63 -7.42 19.55
CA ARG A 114 14.69 -6.49 20.00
C ARG A 114 15.45 -5.85 18.85
N ASP A 115 15.60 -6.57 17.74
CA ASP A 115 16.25 -6.07 16.55
C ASP A 115 15.57 -6.62 15.28
N ARG A 116 15.96 -6.09 14.13
CA ARG A 116 15.38 -6.40 12.83
C ARG A 116 15.55 -7.85 12.44
N TYR A 117 16.73 -8.42 12.67
CA TYR A 117 17.02 -9.80 12.26
C TYR A 117 16.17 -10.79 13.04
N LEU A 118 16.03 -10.58 14.35
CA LEU A 118 15.17 -11.40 15.20
C LEU A 118 13.69 -11.26 14.85
N ALA A 119 13.26 -10.06 14.43
CA ALA A 119 11.88 -9.85 13.96
C ALA A 119 11.61 -10.58 12.65
N GLU A 120 12.53 -10.54 11.70
CA GLU A 120 12.46 -11.26 10.42
C GLU A 120 12.52 -12.78 10.64
N ASP A 121 13.47 -13.29 11.46
CA ASP A 121 13.60 -14.71 11.79
C ASP A 121 12.34 -15.27 12.48
N ALA A 122 11.71 -14.48 13.33
CA ALA A 122 10.46 -14.89 13.98
C ALA A 122 9.28 -14.85 12.99
N ALA A 123 9.23 -13.86 12.11
CA ALA A 123 8.19 -13.78 11.06
C ALA A 123 8.27 -14.97 10.10
N ASP A 124 9.47 -15.43 9.76
CA ASP A 124 9.69 -16.59 8.87
C ASP A 124 9.27 -17.93 9.52
N ARG A 125 9.10 -17.96 10.85
CA ARG A 125 8.64 -19.16 11.59
C ARG A 125 7.13 -19.18 11.85
N ILE A 126 6.40 -18.17 11.39
CA ILE A 126 4.94 -18.17 11.45
C ILE A 126 4.41 -18.90 10.22
N ASP A 127 3.63 -19.96 10.44
CA ASP A 127 2.97 -20.68 9.37
C ASP A 127 1.52 -20.24 9.24
N VAL A 128 1.12 -19.88 8.00
CA VAL A 128 -0.24 -19.43 7.70
C VAL A 128 -0.87 -20.36 6.69
N SER A 129 -1.96 -21.00 7.12
CA SER A 129 -2.75 -21.88 6.27
C SER A 129 -3.79 -21.09 5.48
N TYR A 130 -3.77 -21.24 4.17
CA TYR A 130 -4.67 -20.54 3.26
C TYR A 130 -5.55 -21.50 2.46
N GLU A 131 -6.78 -21.06 2.18
CA GLU A 131 -7.63 -21.60 1.13
C GLU A 131 -7.64 -20.63 -0.05
N PRO A 132 -6.95 -20.93 -1.17
CA PRO A 132 -6.92 -20.03 -2.32
C PRO A 132 -8.31 -19.79 -2.90
N LEU A 133 -8.62 -18.54 -3.20
CA LEU A 133 -9.85 -18.11 -3.85
C LEU A 133 -9.51 -17.55 -5.24
N PRO A 134 -10.49 -17.52 -6.18
CA PRO A 134 -10.27 -16.95 -7.50
C PRO A 134 -9.88 -15.47 -7.42
N PRO A 135 -8.69 -15.08 -7.90
CA PRO A 135 -8.28 -13.69 -7.89
C PRO A 135 -8.95 -12.90 -9.03
N VAL A 136 -9.19 -11.63 -8.81
CA VAL A 136 -9.67 -10.70 -9.84
C VAL A 136 -8.51 -9.85 -10.32
N VAL A 137 -8.04 -10.10 -11.55
CA VAL A 137 -6.88 -9.41 -12.12
C VAL A 137 -7.27 -8.69 -13.42
N GLY A 138 -7.03 -7.39 -13.45
CA GLY A 138 -7.33 -6.54 -14.59
C GLY A 138 -8.77 -6.01 -14.64
N LEU A 139 -8.96 -4.98 -15.45
CA LEU A 139 -10.23 -4.23 -15.52
C LEU A 139 -11.36 -5.05 -16.13
N ASP A 140 -11.07 -5.90 -17.11
CA ASP A 140 -12.08 -6.67 -17.80
C ASP A 140 -12.67 -7.76 -16.90
N ALA A 141 -11.81 -8.48 -16.14
CA ALA A 141 -12.25 -9.45 -15.15
C ALA A 141 -13.04 -8.77 -14.00
N ALA A 142 -12.59 -7.60 -13.54
CA ALA A 142 -13.31 -6.84 -12.51
C ALA A 142 -14.71 -6.41 -13.00
N ARG A 143 -14.84 -5.98 -14.27
CA ARG A 143 -16.12 -5.59 -14.87
C ARG A 143 -17.05 -6.77 -15.15
N ALA A 144 -16.50 -7.91 -15.54
CA ALA A 144 -17.27 -9.14 -15.76
C ALA A 144 -17.92 -9.63 -14.47
N ALA A 145 -17.29 -9.34 -13.31
CA ALA A 145 -17.78 -9.64 -11.97
C ALA A 145 -18.18 -11.12 -11.76
N GLU A 146 -17.52 -12.03 -12.48
CA GLU A 146 -17.70 -13.47 -12.28
C GLU A 146 -17.25 -13.88 -10.88
N HIS A 147 -16.22 -13.21 -10.38
CA HIS A 147 -15.73 -13.29 -9.02
C HIS A 147 -15.71 -11.91 -8.38
N LEU A 148 -16.00 -11.86 -7.08
CA LEU A 148 -15.93 -10.63 -6.30
C LEU A 148 -14.68 -10.63 -5.44
N VAL A 149 -13.96 -9.50 -5.41
CA VAL A 149 -12.84 -9.29 -4.47
C VAL A 149 -13.38 -9.18 -3.05
N HIS A 150 -14.53 -8.53 -2.91
CA HIS A 150 -15.23 -8.40 -1.63
C HIS A 150 -16.69 -8.80 -1.83
N ALA A 151 -17.17 -9.76 -1.07
CA ALA A 151 -18.52 -10.30 -1.20
C ALA A 151 -19.63 -9.24 -1.02
N ASP A 152 -19.35 -8.19 -0.27
CA ASP A 152 -20.25 -7.06 0.01
C ASP A 152 -20.15 -5.90 -1.00
N VAL A 153 -19.30 -6.01 -2.04
CA VAL A 153 -19.14 -4.99 -3.09
C VAL A 153 -19.62 -5.53 -4.43
N PRO A 154 -20.90 -5.32 -4.79
CA PRO A 154 -21.46 -5.81 -6.03
C PRO A 154 -20.72 -5.27 -7.26
N GLY A 155 -20.40 -6.18 -8.19
CA GLY A 155 -19.76 -5.83 -9.45
C GLY A 155 -18.34 -5.30 -9.32
N ASN A 156 -17.66 -5.54 -8.20
CA ASN A 156 -16.31 -5.01 -7.91
C ASN A 156 -16.19 -3.49 -8.07
N ARG A 157 -17.29 -2.76 -7.81
CA ARG A 157 -17.39 -1.34 -8.10
C ARG A 157 -17.45 -0.52 -6.81
N ALA A 158 -16.38 0.17 -6.50
CA ALA A 158 -16.30 1.04 -5.32
C ALA A 158 -17.13 2.32 -5.44
N GLY A 159 -17.26 2.85 -6.66
CA GLY A 159 -17.99 4.08 -6.91
C GLY A 159 -18.08 4.43 -8.38
N SER A 160 -18.71 5.56 -8.70
CA SER A 160 -18.79 6.09 -10.05
C SER A 160 -18.82 7.61 -10.02
N ASP A 161 -17.95 8.21 -10.79
CA ASP A 161 -17.94 9.65 -10.99
C ASP A 161 -18.10 9.96 -12.47
N VAL A 162 -18.97 10.93 -12.78
CA VAL A 162 -19.19 11.42 -14.13
C VAL A 162 -18.89 12.90 -14.13
N GLN A 163 -17.85 13.27 -14.83
CA GLN A 163 -17.49 14.68 -14.99
C GLN A 163 -17.94 15.14 -16.38
N GLU A 164 -18.90 16.06 -16.40
CA GLU A 164 -19.36 16.72 -17.62
C GLU A 164 -18.77 18.12 -17.66
N HIS A 165 -18.10 18.45 -18.75
CA HIS A 165 -17.52 19.77 -18.93
C HIS A 165 -17.81 20.31 -20.32
N GLY A 166 -18.44 21.47 -20.38
CA GLY A 166 -18.79 22.19 -21.62
C GLY A 166 -19.98 21.59 -22.36
N ASP A 167 -20.34 22.25 -23.45
CA ASP A 167 -21.36 21.81 -24.39
C ASP A 167 -20.71 21.08 -25.58
N THR A 168 -20.88 19.78 -25.66
CA THR A 168 -20.31 18.95 -26.71
C THR A 168 -20.99 19.20 -28.07
N ALA A 169 -22.17 19.84 -28.10
CA ALA A 169 -22.84 20.26 -29.31
C ALA A 169 -22.21 21.51 -29.94
N ASP A 170 -21.50 22.34 -29.19
CA ASP A 170 -20.81 23.52 -29.68
C ASP A 170 -19.35 23.20 -30.09
N ARG A 171 -19.15 23.13 -31.41
CA ARG A 171 -17.80 22.95 -31.98
C ARG A 171 -16.79 24.02 -31.60
N LYS A 172 -17.22 25.22 -31.18
CA LYS A 172 -16.33 26.29 -30.74
C LYS A 172 -15.77 25.99 -29.36
N SER A 173 -16.55 25.47 -28.44
CA SER A 173 -16.06 25.07 -27.12
C SER A 173 -15.07 23.91 -27.22
N THR A 174 -15.22 23.00 -28.14
CA THR A 174 -14.26 21.93 -28.41
C THR A 174 -12.90 22.46 -28.88
N ARG A 175 -12.88 23.61 -29.61
CA ARG A 175 -11.63 24.28 -30.01
C ARG A 175 -10.95 25.02 -28.84
N LEU A 176 -11.71 25.58 -27.91
CA LEU A 176 -11.19 26.24 -26.72
C LEU A 176 -10.57 25.22 -25.75
N ASN A 177 -11.17 24.03 -25.61
CA ASN A 177 -10.60 22.94 -24.84
C ASN A 177 -9.30 22.39 -25.42
N SER A 178 -9.10 22.48 -26.75
CA SER A 178 -7.83 22.10 -27.38
C SER A 178 -6.69 23.07 -27.06
N SER A 179 -6.97 24.32 -26.67
CA SER A 179 -5.95 25.26 -26.20
C SER A 179 -5.43 24.95 -24.80
N HIS A 180 -6.23 24.33 -23.94
CA HIS A 180 -5.76 23.79 -22.67
C HIS A 180 -4.87 22.55 -22.83
N TYR A 181 -5.00 21.83 -23.90
CA TYR A 181 -4.13 20.70 -24.22
C TYR A 181 -2.69 21.11 -24.53
N THR A 182 -2.50 22.34 -25.01
CA THR A 182 -1.16 22.88 -25.28
C THR A 182 -0.41 23.30 -24.01
N LEU A 183 -1.10 23.58 -22.92
CA LEU A 183 -0.47 23.88 -21.62
C LEU A 183 -0.02 22.62 -20.86
N SER A 184 -0.59 21.47 -21.15
CA SER A 184 -0.15 20.19 -20.57
C SER A 184 1.04 19.55 -21.30
N ARG A 185 1.48 20.13 -22.41
CA ARG A 185 2.74 19.80 -23.10
C ARG A 185 3.87 20.71 -22.64
N MET A 186 4.10 20.80 -21.36
CA MET A 186 5.45 21.14 -20.93
C MET A 186 6.34 19.94 -21.26
N PRO A 187 7.40 20.10 -22.04
CA PRO A 187 8.34 19.03 -22.24
C PRO A 187 8.88 18.68 -20.87
N SER A 188 8.73 17.40 -20.49
CA SER A 188 9.57 16.85 -19.45
C SER A 188 10.99 17.04 -19.93
N SER A 189 11.67 18.01 -19.38
CA SER A 189 13.09 18.20 -19.61
C SER A 189 13.79 16.92 -19.20
N ALA A 190 14.46 16.33 -20.18
CA ALA A 190 15.45 15.29 -20.00
C ALA A 190 16.53 15.72 -19.00
#